data_255802dbd2a68c6a7953b8437b6aa0ee
#
_entry.id   255802dbd2a68c6a7953b8437b6aa0ee
#
_cell.length_a   1.000
_cell.length_b   1.000
_cell.length_c   1.000
_cell.angle_alpha   90.00
_cell.angle_beta   90.00
_cell.angle_gamma   90.00
#
_symmetry.space_group_name_H-M   'P 1'
#
loop_
_entity.id
_entity.type
_entity.pdbx_description
1 polymer ?
#
loop_
_entity_poly.entity_id
_entity_poly.type
_entity_poly.pdbx_seq_one_letter_code
_entity_poly.pdbx_strand_id
1 'polypeptide(L)'
;MEWNRSATIGLAKVSCSYCHGYGLRFVRKGKEVPCQCVFRAIFRACYRRFQECVAHGCHTSTVTLEFCRGAEGRRTYSRKREEYMADFCLVSQRALDDFEHRIFRYHFLLGADWKLCCRQLSVDRGSFFHTIYKIQEKLGRTFVELEPYALFPLDEYFSGMTRRQPSGFARTSMAWYESDASSTRLPLTA
;
A
#
# COMPACT_ATOMS: atom_id res chain seq x y z
N MET A 1 -7.55 2.37 -15.04
CA MET A 1 -8.19 1.08 -14.70
C MET A 1 -9.71 1.27 -14.74
N GLU A 2 -10.42 0.48 -15.51
CA GLU A 2 -11.89 0.47 -15.48
C GLU A 2 -12.35 -0.52 -14.40
N TRP A 3 -13.13 -0.02 -13.46
CA TRP A 3 -13.71 -0.83 -12.40
C TRP A 3 -15.00 -1.47 -12.88
N ASN A 4 -15.10 -2.77 -12.71
CA ASN A 4 -16.33 -3.50 -12.98
C ASN A 4 -16.83 -4.21 -11.71
N ARG A 5 -18.08 -4.66 -11.74
CA ARG A 5 -18.71 -5.33 -10.62
C ARG A 5 -17.98 -6.62 -10.19
N SER A 6 -17.43 -7.39 -11.13
CA SER A 6 -16.69 -8.61 -10.84
C SER A 6 -15.41 -8.34 -10.07
N ALA A 7 -14.73 -7.20 -10.32
CA ALA A 7 -13.53 -6.81 -9.60
C ALA A 7 -13.80 -6.31 -8.17
N THR A 8 -15.00 -5.84 -7.88
CA THR A 8 -15.32 -5.19 -6.60
C THR A 8 -16.16 -6.06 -5.65
N ILE A 9 -16.94 -7.03 -6.17
CA ILE A 9 -17.90 -7.79 -5.36
C ILE A 9 -17.24 -8.63 -4.28
N GLY A 10 -16.06 -9.21 -4.54
CA GLY A 10 -15.28 -9.98 -3.56
C GLY A 10 -14.62 -9.14 -2.47
N LEU A 11 -14.51 -7.82 -2.68
CA LEU A 11 -13.90 -6.86 -1.76
C LEU A 11 -14.94 -6.03 -1.00
N ALA A 12 -16.17 -6.00 -1.50
CA ALA A 12 -17.23 -5.18 -0.96
C ALA A 12 -17.72 -5.72 0.40
N LYS A 13 -17.92 -4.81 1.36
CA LYS A 13 -18.53 -5.17 2.64
C LYS A 13 -20.03 -5.28 2.47
N VAL A 14 -20.61 -6.44 2.76
CA VAL A 14 -22.06 -6.70 2.65
C VAL A 14 -22.90 -5.68 3.43
N SER A 15 -22.47 -5.33 4.65
CA SER A 15 -23.14 -4.35 5.52
C SER A 15 -22.76 -2.88 5.22
N CYS A 16 -22.24 -2.57 4.04
CA CYS A 16 -21.89 -1.20 3.68
C CYS A 16 -23.16 -0.40 3.35
N SER A 17 -23.40 0.71 4.08
CA SER A 17 -24.55 1.59 3.86
C SER A 17 -24.54 2.35 2.52
N TYR A 18 -23.39 2.39 1.84
CA TYR A 18 -23.25 3.11 0.56
C TYR A 18 -23.43 2.24 -0.68
N CYS A 19 -22.97 0.99 -0.65
CA CYS A 19 -23.03 0.10 -1.81
C CYS A 19 -23.78 -1.21 -1.55
N HIS A 20 -24.23 -1.46 -0.32
CA HIS A 20 -25.00 -2.66 0.06
C HIS A 20 -24.40 -3.99 -0.47
N GLY A 21 -23.06 -4.07 -0.48
CA GLY A 21 -22.34 -5.26 -0.98
C GLY A 21 -22.03 -5.24 -2.48
N TYR A 22 -22.52 -4.30 -3.26
CA TYR A 22 -22.22 -4.24 -4.70
C TYR A 22 -20.79 -3.80 -5.02
N GLY A 23 -20.14 -3.06 -4.12
CA GLY A 23 -18.78 -2.56 -4.31
C GLY A 23 -18.66 -1.34 -5.20
N LEU A 24 -19.68 -1.01 -5.96
CA LEU A 24 -19.78 0.20 -6.78
C LEU A 24 -20.85 1.13 -6.24
N ARG A 25 -20.72 2.41 -6.47
CA ARG A 25 -21.73 3.43 -6.19
C ARG A 25 -21.87 4.37 -7.38
N PHE A 26 -23.08 4.85 -7.61
CA PHE A 26 -23.36 5.84 -8.62
C PHE A 26 -23.01 7.25 -8.11
N VAL A 27 -22.25 7.99 -8.88
CA VAL A 27 -21.99 9.41 -8.65
C VAL A 27 -22.87 10.23 -9.58
N ARG A 28 -23.07 11.52 -9.25
CA ARG A 28 -23.75 12.48 -10.13
C ARG A 28 -23.23 12.33 -11.56
N LYS A 29 -24.11 12.19 -12.55
CA LYS A 29 -23.89 11.90 -13.98
C LYS A 29 -23.84 10.40 -14.36
N GLY A 30 -24.33 9.49 -13.51
CA GLY A 30 -24.46 8.07 -13.86
C GLY A 30 -23.14 7.29 -13.95
N LYS A 31 -22.01 7.89 -13.53
CA LYS A 31 -20.72 7.20 -13.51
C LYS A 31 -20.62 6.28 -12.30
N GLU A 32 -20.29 5.03 -12.55
CA GLU A 32 -19.98 4.07 -11.49
C GLU A 32 -18.55 4.28 -10.97
N VAL A 33 -18.41 4.34 -9.65
CA VAL A 33 -17.11 4.44 -8.99
C VAL A 33 -17.01 3.41 -7.86
N PRO A 34 -15.81 2.89 -7.57
CA PRO A 34 -15.63 1.97 -6.45
C PRO A 34 -16.02 2.60 -5.14
N CYS A 35 -16.69 1.81 -4.30
CA CYS A 35 -17.07 2.25 -2.98
C CYS A 35 -15.84 2.36 -2.05
N GLN A 36 -15.89 3.26 -1.10
CA GLN A 36 -14.84 3.41 -0.08
C GLN A 36 -14.55 2.11 0.68
N CYS A 37 -15.56 1.26 0.86
CA CYS A 37 -15.38 -0.03 1.53
C CYS A 37 -14.47 -0.98 0.74
N VAL A 38 -14.46 -0.90 -0.59
CA VAL A 38 -13.56 -1.66 -1.48
C VAL A 38 -12.11 -1.22 -1.27
N PHE A 39 -11.83 0.08 -1.30
CA PHE A 39 -10.48 0.60 -1.06
C PHE A 39 -9.97 0.24 0.33
N ARG A 40 -10.82 0.31 1.36
CA ARG A 40 -10.45 -0.14 2.71
C ARG A 40 -10.17 -1.64 2.78
N ALA A 41 -10.87 -2.46 1.98
CA ALA A 41 -10.61 -3.89 1.89
C ALA A 41 -9.26 -4.17 1.21
N ILE A 42 -8.94 -3.46 0.12
CA ILE A 42 -7.66 -3.52 -0.57
C ILE A 42 -6.51 -3.16 0.40
N PHE A 43 -6.63 -2.02 1.08
CA PHE A 43 -5.62 -1.63 2.10
C PHE A 43 -5.40 -2.75 3.12
N ARG A 44 -6.48 -3.33 3.68
CA ARG A 44 -6.37 -4.40 4.68
C ARG A 44 -5.71 -5.66 4.12
N ALA A 45 -5.97 -6.01 2.86
CA ALA A 45 -5.30 -7.12 2.20
C ALA A 45 -3.79 -6.86 2.04
N CYS A 46 -3.42 -5.69 1.55
CA CYS A 46 -2.02 -5.28 1.40
C CYS A 46 -1.31 -5.19 2.76
N TYR A 47 -1.96 -4.62 3.77
CA TYR A 47 -1.40 -4.51 5.11
C TYR A 47 -1.20 -5.88 5.78
N ARG A 48 -2.15 -6.79 5.66
CA ARG A 48 -1.99 -8.18 6.13
C ARG A 48 -0.78 -8.83 5.45
N ARG A 49 -0.65 -8.66 4.15
CA ARG A 49 0.50 -9.18 3.42
C ARG A 49 1.83 -8.58 3.88
N PHE A 50 1.84 -7.28 4.15
CA PHE A 50 2.98 -6.60 4.76
C PHE A 50 3.35 -7.22 6.10
N GLN A 51 2.39 -7.44 7.01
CA GLN A 51 2.61 -8.08 8.30
C GLN A 51 3.16 -9.51 8.16
N GLU A 52 2.64 -10.30 7.21
CA GLU A 52 3.17 -11.63 6.89
C GLU A 52 4.62 -11.56 6.41
N CYS A 53 4.98 -10.59 5.56
CA CYS A 53 6.34 -10.40 5.10
C CYS A 53 7.28 -10.03 6.25
N VAL A 54 6.87 -9.13 7.15
CA VAL A 54 7.63 -8.76 8.36
C VAL A 54 7.84 -9.97 9.27
N ALA A 55 6.79 -10.73 9.56
CA ALA A 55 6.87 -11.91 10.42
C ALA A 55 7.84 -12.96 9.85
N HIS A 56 7.80 -13.20 8.55
CA HIS A 56 8.73 -14.12 7.90
C HIS A 56 10.17 -13.59 7.83
N GLY A 57 10.36 -12.27 7.69
CA GLY A 57 11.69 -11.64 7.72
C GLY A 57 12.39 -11.83 9.06
N CYS A 58 11.67 -11.77 10.17
CA CYS A 58 12.22 -12.01 11.49
C CYS A 58 12.70 -13.46 11.71
N HIS A 59 12.12 -14.43 11.03
CA HIS A 59 12.51 -15.84 11.13
C HIS A 59 13.69 -16.22 10.24
N THR A 60 13.91 -15.53 9.14
CA THR A 60 15.02 -15.84 8.21
C THR A 60 16.38 -15.34 8.70
N SER A 61 16.42 -14.39 9.62
CA SER A 61 17.69 -13.92 10.22
C SER A 61 18.35 -14.90 11.17
N THR A 62 17.64 -15.95 11.60
CA THR A 62 18.16 -17.00 12.52
C THR A 62 18.52 -18.31 11.80
N VAL A 63 18.19 -18.47 10.53
CA VAL A 63 18.46 -19.70 9.77
C VAL A 63 19.64 -19.52 8.81
N THR A 64 20.81 -19.76 9.34
CA THR A 64 21.98 -20.42 8.75
C THR A 64 22.25 -20.20 7.25
N LEU A 65 23.37 -19.58 6.97
CA LEU A 65 24.10 -19.55 5.70
C LEU A 65 24.37 -20.93 5.06
N GLU A 66 24.03 -22.03 5.73
CA GLU A 66 24.40 -23.37 5.32
C GLU A 66 23.46 -24.08 4.33
N PHE A 67 22.28 -23.55 4.04
CA PHE A 67 21.29 -24.24 3.19
C PHE A 67 21.09 -23.63 1.81
N CYS A 68 22.13 -23.17 1.16
CA CYS A 68 22.01 -22.52 -0.16
C CYS A 68 22.19 -23.43 -1.38
N ARG A 69 22.19 -24.75 -1.24
CA ARG A 69 22.18 -25.67 -2.38
C ARG A 69 20.73 -26.03 -2.75
N GLY A 70 20.23 -25.46 -3.83
CA GLY A 70 18.91 -25.79 -4.40
C GLY A 70 17.82 -24.73 -4.25
N ALA A 71 18.14 -23.46 -3.99
CA ALA A 71 17.17 -22.47 -3.50
C ALA A 71 16.94 -21.25 -4.40
N GLU A 72 17.10 -21.37 -5.72
CA GLU A 72 16.90 -20.20 -6.60
C GLU A 72 15.48 -19.65 -6.49
N GLY A 73 14.46 -20.50 -6.46
CA GLY A 73 13.07 -20.08 -6.25
C GLY A 73 12.80 -19.47 -4.87
N ARG A 74 13.50 -19.93 -3.81
CA ARG A 74 13.35 -19.38 -2.46
C ARG A 74 13.99 -18.00 -2.33
N ARG A 75 15.13 -17.77 -2.95
CA ARG A 75 15.83 -16.47 -2.98
C ARG A 75 14.97 -15.43 -3.71
N THR A 76 14.40 -15.78 -4.83
CA THR A 76 13.52 -14.89 -5.60
C THR A 76 12.30 -14.49 -4.81
N TYR A 77 11.69 -15.42 -4.07
CA TYR A 77 10.53 -15.14 -3.26
C TYR A 77 10.84 -14.30 -2.00
N SER A 78 12.00 -14.52 -1.38
CA SER A 78 12.48 -13.68 -0.26
C SER A 78 12.72 -12.24 -0.73
N ARG A 79 13.40 -12.06 -1.86
CA ARG A 79 13.64 -10.75 -2.46
C ARG A 79 12.33 -10.01 -2.79
N LYS A 80 11.36 -10.70 -3.36
CA LYS A 80 10.04 -10.14 -3.62
C LYS A 80 9.31 -9.65 -2.37
N ARG A 81 9.50 -10.31 -1.22
CA ARG A 81 8.93 -9.87 0.06
C ARG A 81 9.61 -8.60 0.56
N GLU A 82 10.93 -8.52 0.45
CA GLU A 82 11.70 -7.32 0.82
C GLU A 82 11.31 -6.13 -0.05
N GLU A 83 11.22 -6.34 -1.37
CA GLU A 83 10.73 -5.34 -2.32
C GLU A 83 9.31 -4.87 -1.94
N TYR A 84 8.39 -5.80 -1.64
CA TYR A 84 7.04 -5.47 -1.23
C TYR A 84 6.97 -4.63 0.05
N MET A 85 7.79 -4.98 1.06
CA MET A 85 7.84 -4.21 2.31
C MET A 85 8.35 -2.79 2.07
N ALA A 86 9.39 -2.64 1.25
CA ALA A 86 9.95 -1.35 0.89
C ALA A 86 8.94 -0.50 0.12
N ASP A 87 8.29 -1.08 -0.90
CA ASP A 87 7.29 -0.40 -1.72
C ASP A 87 6.07 0.00 -0.88
N PHE A 88 5.58 -0.88 0.00
CA PHE A 88 4.47 -0.57 0.89
C PHE A 88 4.77 0.64 1.78
N CYS A 89 5.96 0.68 2.41
CA CYS A 89 6.36 1.80 3.25
C CYS A 89 6.56 3.09 2.44
N LEU A 90 7.26 3.01 1.31
CA LEU A 90 7.57 4.17 0.47
C LEU A 90 6.32 4.81 -0.12
N VAL A 91 5.42 3.99 -0.67
CA VAL A 91 4.14 4.47 -1.23
C VAL A 91 3.28 5.08 -0.14
N SER A 92 3.22 4.44 1.04
CA SER A 92 2.46 4.99 2.18
C SER A 92 3.02 6.34 2.64
N GLN A 93 4.34 6.49 2.71
CA GLN A 93 4.98 7.75 3.07
C GLN A 93 4.67 8.86 2.06
N ARG A 94 4.72 8.56 0.76
CA ARG A 94 4.48 9.55 -0.30
C ARG A 94 3.01 9.94 -0.47
N ALA A 95 2.11 9.02 -0.19
CA ALA A 95 0.68 9.23 -0.38
C ALA A 95 0.01 9.98 0.77
N LEU A 96 0.54 9.94 1.97
CA LEU A 96 -0.06 10.52 3.17
C LEU A 96 0.51 11.92 3.46
N ASP A 97 -0.31 12.78 4.04
CA ASP A 97 0.19 14.02 4.63
C ASP A 97 0.94 13.74 5.96
N ASP A 98 1.66 14.74 6.49
CA ASP A 98 2.50 14.57 7.69
C ASP A 98 1.72 14.08 8.92
N PHE A 99 0.46 14.53 9.07
CA PHE A 99 -0.37 14.11 10.19
C PHE A 99 -0.89 12.68 9.99
N GLU A 100 -1.41 12.35 8.81
CA GLU A 100 -1.83 11.02 8.43
C GLU A 100 -0.65 10.02 8.54
N HIS A 101 0.54 10.43 8.09
CA HIS A 101 1.74 9.59 8.13
C HIS A 101 2.19 9.31 9.57
N ARG A 102 2.10 10.30 10.50
CA ARG A 102 2.38 10.04 11.92
C ARG A 102 1.41 9.02 12.51
N ILE A 103 0.10 9.15 12.26
CA ILE A 103 -0.89 8.16 12.71
C ILE A 103 -0.59 6.78 12.09
N PHE A 104 -0.31 6.73 10.79
CA PHE A 104 0.03 5.50 10.08
C PHE A 104 1.24 4.81 10.72
N ARG A 105 2.31 5.55 10.97
CA ARG A 105 3.54 5.04 11.60
C ARG A 105 3.28 4.47 12.98
N TYR A 106 2.60 5.20 13.86
CA TYR A 106 2.32 4.72 15.22
C TYR A 106 1.39 3.52 15.22
N HIS A 107 0.28 3.60 14.52
CA HIS A 107 -0.77 2.59 14.59
C HIS A 107 -0.47 1.35 13.74
N PHE A 108 -0.07 1.52 12.47
CA PHE A 108 0.12 0.40 11.55
C PHE A 108 1.54 -0.17 11.58
N LEU A 109 2.58 0.66 11.63
CA LEU A 109 3.95 0.15 11.60
C LEU A 109 4.46 -0.26 12.99
N LEU A 110 4.18 0.53 14.02
CA LEU A 110 4.64 0.26 15.38
C LEU A 110 3.62 -0.53 16.23
N GLY A 111 2.42 -0.77 15.72
CA GLY A 111 1.40 -1.55 16.42
C GLY A 111 0.82 -0.86 17.67
N ALA A 112 0.98 0.46 17.80
CA ALA A 112 0.45 1.20 18.96
C ALA A 112 -1.08 1.17 18.99
N ASP A 113 -1.64 0.97 20.18
CA ASP A 113 -3.08 1.03 20.38
C ASP A 113 -3.60 2.46 20.18
N TRP A 114 -4.91 2.59 19.97
CA TRP A 114 -5.53 3.88 19.73
C TRP A 114 -5.39 4.85 20.91
N LYS A 115 -5.36 4.35 22.17
CA LYS A 115 -5.21 5.17 23.37
C LYS A 115 -3.84 5.83 23.41
N LEU A 116 -2.79 5.05 23.10
CA LEU A 116 -1.42 5.54 23.04
C LEU A 116 -1.27 6.56 21.90
N CYS A 117 -1.82 6.24 20.71
CA CYS A 117 -1.81 7.16 19.58
C CYS A 117 -2.49 8.50 19.91
N CYS A 118 -3.69 8.46 20.53
CA CYS A 118 -4.42 9.67 20.92
C CYS A 118 -3.62 10.53 21.90
N ARG A 119 -2.97 9.91 22.89
CA ARG A 119 -2.12 10.64 23.86
C ARG A 119 -0.90 11.26 23.21
N GLN A 120 -0.18 10.51 22.37
CA GLN A 120 1.05 10.97 21.73
C GLN A 120 0.82 12.07 20.69
N LEU A 121 -0.31 12.01 20.00
CA LEU A 121 -0.64 12.94 18.92
C LEU A 121 -1.60 14.04 19.35
N SER A 122 -2.03 14.03 20.62
CA SER A 122 -3.01 14.99 21.17
C SER A 122 -4.32 15.06 20.35
N VAL A 123 -4.84 13.89 19.98
CA VAL A 123 -6.04 13.75 19.13
C VAL A 123 -7.13 13.04 19.90
N ASP A 124 -8.37 13.47 19.72
CA ASP A 124 -9.52 12.78 20.28
C ASP A 124 -9.82 11.46 19.54
N ARG A 125 -10.56 10.57 20.20
CA ARG A 125 -10.90 9.25 19.67
C ARG A 125 -11.65 9.31 18.34
N GLY A 126 -12.58 10.24 18.20
CA GLY A 126 -13.40 10.37 16.98
C GLY A 126 -12.54 10.74 15.78
N SER A 127 -11.73 11.78 15.92
CA SER A 127 -10.79 12.25 14.91
C SER A 127 -9.76 11.17 14.54
N PHE A 128 -9.26 10.43 15.53
CA PHE A 128 -8.35 9.31 15.29
C PHE A 128 -8.97 8.26 14.37
N PHE A 129 -10.13 7.70 14.70
CA PHE A 129 -10.77 6.68 13.87
C PHE A 129 -11.21 7.22 12.51
N HIS A 130 -11.67 8.47 12.44
CA HIS A 130 -11.97 9.11 11.15
C HIS A 130 -10.72 9.15 10.25
N THR A 131 -9.58 9.55 10.80
CA THR A 131 -8.31 9.59 10.07
C THR A 131 -7.85 8.19 9.68
N ILE A 132 -7.98 7.18 10.53
CA ILE A 132 -7.70 5.78 10.17
C ILE A 132 -8.51 5.34 8.94
N TYR A 133 -9.80 5.63 8.91
CA TYR A 133 -10.64 5.27 7.75
C TYR A 133 -10.23 6.03 6.48
N LYS A 134 -9.85 7.29 6.61
CA LYS A 134 -9.35 8.12 5.52
C LYS A 134 -8.01 7.58 4.97
N ILE A 135 -7.07 7.22 5.85
CA ILE A 135 -5.80 6.58 5.49
C ILE A 135 -6.05 5.28 4.73
N GLN A 136 -6.91 4.40 5.25
CA GLN A 136 -7.22 3.12 4.60
C GLN A 136 -7.81 3.31 3.20
N GLU A 137 -8.69 4.29 3.02
CA GLU A 137 -9.28 4.59 1.72
C GLU A 137 -8.24 5.16 0.75
N LYS A 138 -7.46 6.13 1.19
CA LYS A 138 -6.45 6.82 0.40
C LYS A 138 -5.37 5.85 -0.08
N LEU A 139 -4.79 5.09 0.85
CA LEU A 139 -3.76 4.10 0.53
C LEU A 139 -4.31 2.95 -0.32
N GLY A 140 -5.50 2.44 -0.01
CA GLY A 140 -6.12 1.38 -0.82
C GLY A 140 -6.33 1.80 -2.27
N ARG A 141 -6.70 3.05 -2.51
CA ARG A 141 -6.78 3.63 -3.84
C ARG A 141 -5.41 3.72 -4.49
N THR A 142 -4.44 4.31 -3.81
CA THR A 142 -3.07 4.47 -4.32
C THR A 142 -2.44 3.13 -4.67
N PHE A 143 -2.63 2.09 -3.85
CA PHE A 143 -2.06 0.75 -4.08
C PHE A 143 -2.54 0.07 -5.37
N VAL A 144 -3.71 0.44 -5.86
CA VAL A 144 -4.27 -0.06 -7.14
C VAL A 144 -3.91 0.82 -8.31
N GLU A 145 -3.89 2.15 -8.10
CA GLU A 145 -3.68 3.14 -9.15
C GLU A 145 -2.20 3.42 -9.43
N LEU A 146 -1.29 2.87 -8.61
CA LEU A 146 0.14 3.09 -8.76
C LEU A 146 0.66 2.49 -10.06
N GLU A 147 1.33 3.31 -10.86
CA GLU A 147 2.01 2.89 -12.08
C GLU A 147 3.53 3.08 -11.92
N PRO A 148 4.39 2.22 -12.49
CA PRO A 148 4.04 1.08 -13.34
C PRO A 148 3.70 -0.21 -12.58
N TYR A 149 3.91 -0.27 -11.27
CA TYR A 149 3.75 -1.47 -10.46
C TYR A 149 2.77 -1.23 -9.32
N ALA A 150 1.53 -1.67 -9.49
CA ALA A 150 0.53 -1.64 -8.44
C ALA A 150 0.86 -2.66 -7.33
N LEU A 151 0.57 -2.32 -6.07
CA LEU A 151 0.71 -3.26 -4.97
C LEU A 151 -0.45 -4.26 -4.88
N PHE A 152 -1.52 -3.99 -5.56
CA PHE A 152 -2.71 -4.84 -5.64
C PHE A 152 -3.18 -4.98 -7.11
N PRO A 153 -3.54 -6.18 -7.60
CA PRO A 153 -3.71 -7.45 -6.85
C PRO A 153 -2.39 -8.09 -6.38
N LEU A 154 -2.43 -8.75 -5.21
CA LEU A 154 -1.24 -9.34 -4.58
C LEU A 154 -0.62 -10.50 -5.37
N ASP A 155 -1.45 -11.32 -6.01
CA ASP A 155 -1.03 -12.41 -6.88
C ASP A 155 -0.26 -11.89 -8.08
N GLU A 156 -0.69 -10.82 -8.73
CA GLU A 156 0.02 -10.18 -9.83
C GLU A 156 1.38 -9.64 -9.36
N TYR A 157 1.43 -8.96 -8.21
CA TYR A 157 2.68 -8.43 -7.65
C TYR A 157 3.71 -9.53 -7.38
N PHE A 158 3.28 -10.63 -6.73
CA PHE A 158 4.19 -11.70 -6.33
C PHE A 158 4.51 -12.70 -7.44
N SER A 159 3.62 -12.92 -8.42
CA SER A 159 3.88 -13.82 -9.55
C SER A 159 4.77 -13.21 -10.64
N GLY A 160 4.96 -11.89 -10.62
CA GLY A 160 5.68 -11.17 -11.67
C GLY A 160 4.95 -11.13 -13.01
N MET A 161 3.69 -11.56 -13.06
CA MET A 161 2.83 -11.36 -14.22
C MET A 161 2.41 -9.89 -14.28
N THR A 162 3.20 -9.07 -14.92
CA THR A 162 2.77 -7.74 -15.34
C THR A 162 1.55 -7.91 -16.22
N ARG A 163 0.43 -7.34 -15.81
CA ARG A 163 -0.73 -7.18 -16.68
C ARG A 163 -0.22 -6.58 -17.98
N ARG A 164 -0.29 -7.31 -19.09
CA ARG A 164 0.11 -6.81 -20.40
C ARG A 164 -0.62 -5.49 -20.61
N GLN A 165 0.13 -4.39 -20.59
CA GLN A 165 -0.40 -3.11 -21.00
C GLN A 165 -0.86 -3.26 -22.45
N PRO A 166 -2.07 -2.79 -22.80
CA PRO A 166 -2.38 -2.58 -24.19
C PRO A 166 -1.31 -1.63 -24.75
N SER A 167 -0.61 -2.10 -25.78
CA SER A 167 0.43 -1.37 -26.49
C SER A 167 -0.11 0.00 -26.92
N GLY A 168 0.29 1.08 -26.25
CA GLY A 168 -0.12 2.42 -26.64
C GLY A 168 0.09 3.54 -25.64
N PHE A 169 0.95 3.43 -24.63
CA PHE A 169 1.33 4.62 -23.85
C PHE A 169 2.84 4.79 -23.77
N ALA A 170 3.29 5.88 -24.38
CA ALA A 170 4.67 6.30 -24.43
C ALA A 170 5.23 6.65 -23.03
N ARG A 171 6.46 6.24 -22.82
CA ARG A 171 7.42 6.69 -21.83
C ARG A 171 7.22 8.12 -21.36
N THR A 172 6.68 8.30 -20.15
CA THR A 172 6.81 9.57 -19.41
C THR A 172 6.81 9.29 -17.91
N SER A 173 7.78 8.52 -17.41
CA SER A 173 7.90 8.33 -15.95
C SER A 173 9.33 8.07 -15.47
N MET A 174 10.34 8.59 -16.17
CA MET A 174 11.72 8.61 -15.60
C MET A 174 12.08 9.93 -14.90
N ALA A 175 11.13 10.89 -14.82
CA ALA A 175 11.41 12.21 -14.23
C ALA A 175 11.43 12.26 -12.69
N TRP A 176 11.09 11.17 -12.01
CA TRP A 176 10.96 11.18 -10.53
C TRP A 176 12.24 10.78 -9.78
N TYR A 177 13.23 10.19 -10.48
CA TYR A 177 14.47 9.74 -9.85
C TYR A 177 15.64 10.74 -9.91
N GLU A 178 15.54 11.79 -10.73
CA GLU A 178 16.66 12.72 -10.94
C GLU A 178 16.61 14.02 -10.14
N SER A 179 15.51 14.34 -9.41
CA SER A 179 15.38 15.61 -8.71
C SER A 179 15.99 15.66 -7.30
N ASP A 180 16.33 14.52 -6.68
CA ASP A 180 16.89 14.50 -5.32
C ASP A 180 18.43 14.42 -5.26
N ALA A 181 19.13 14.31 -6.39
CA ALA A 181 20.57 14.17 -6.42
C ALA A 181 21.36 15.50 -6.47
N SER A 182 20.70 16.66 -6.54
CA SER A 182 21.38 17.95 -6.78
C SER A 182 21.36 18.93 -5.62
N SER A 183 20.95 18.56 -4.42
CA SER A 183 20.87 19.48 -3.28
C SER A 183 21.66 19.05 -2.05
N THR A 184 22.93 18.67 -2.22
CA THR A 184 23.85 18.62 -1.07
C THR A 184 25.28 18.92 -1.53
N ARG A 185 25.54 20.16 -1.93
CA ARG A 185 26.91 20.72 -1.90
C ARG A 185 26.95 21.77 -0.80
N LEU A 186 27.47 21.40 0.34
CA LEU A 186 27.93 22.33 1.36
C LEU A 186 29.21 23.03 0.86
N PRO A 187 29.36 24.36 0.98
CA PRO A 187 30.60 25.03 0.65
C PRO A 187 31.61 24.76 1.76
N LEU A 188 32.75 24.20 1.40
CA LEU A 188 33.95 24.23 2.20
C LEU A 188 34.48 25.69 2.19
N THR A 189 34.37 26.39 3.30
CA THR A 189 35.09 27.64 3.53
C THR A 189 36.45 27.32 4.12
N ALA A 190 37.46 27.87 3.49
CA ALA A 190 38.84 27.96 3.95
C ALA A 190 38.99 28.78 5.24
#